data_314d4b4acf21b6ab3614f874615f2d2e
#
_entry.id   314d4b4acf21b6ab3614f874615f2d2e
#
_cell.length_a   1.000
_cell.length_b   1.000
_cell.length_c   1.000
_cell.angle_alpha   90.00
_cell.angle_beta   90.00
_cell.angle_gamma   90.00
#
_symmetry.space_group_name_H-M   'P 1'
#
loop_
_entity.id
_entity.type
_entity.pdbx_description
1 polymer ?
#
loop_
_entity_poly.entity_id
_entity_poly.type
_entity_poly.pdbx_seq_one_letter_code
_entity_poly.pdbx_strand_id
1 'polypeptide(L)'
;MNIKATVMAAAVLAAIGAAPLAGAAAAEFRLPAFDTVTLPNGLTVYLMERHEVPLISVRAVVKAGAINDAKQPGLSNLTGDALLLGSKAHNKAAIDQAFDFRGARLAGGAGTEASTVQANFARADSAALLPLFAEIIQQPSFDEAELAKLRDRKVNGLKQAKEAPRNVVGNYYRAMLFGETPYAIPASGTVSSVGALKQTDVQGYYQHYYRPDNAAIIVVGDFQAAEMRKQIESLFGAWQASGPALPQQDNGKVQADKARVWLVNKPDAIETTFLIGGVGIARNDPDYVPLQVLNTIVGGRFTSWLNDELRVNSGLTYGARSEFATLSQTGTFAISSFTALPKTEAALALAHKTYQRLWDKGIDKATLESAKAYVKGQFPPRYETSEQLAGLLGDMYASKVGREQIDNFMKDVDSLTPERAKALVDKHFPRKNLQTVLVGKAEAIREIAKTYGEVTELQISADGFQPR
;
A
#
# COMPACT_ATOMS: atom_id res chain seq x y z
N MET A 1 44.43 39.10 -45.12
CA MET A 1 43.64 38.48 -43.98
C MET A 1 42.50 37.69 -44.63
N ASN A 2 42.53 36.37 -44.48
CA ASN A 2 41.89 35.39 -45.34
C ASN A 2 40.38 35.23 -45.08
N ILE A 3 39.56 35.66 -46.00
CA ILE A 3 38.08 35.50 -46.02
C ILE A 3 37.65 34.04 -46.30
N LYS A 4 38.58 33.14 -46.60
CA LYS A 4 38.28 31.72 -46.91
C LYS A 4 38.12 30.80 -45.68
N ALA A 5 38.51 31.25 -44.50
CA ALA A 5 38.38 30.43 -43.27
C ALA A 5 37.00 30.54 -42.57
N THR A 6 36.24 31.60 -42.84
CA THR A 6 34.96 31.87 -42.16
C THR A 6 33.77 31.17 -42.83
N VAL A 7 33.91 30.76 -44.09
CA VAL A 7 32.80 30.07 -44.82
C VAL A 7 32.77 28.56 -44.53
N MET A 8 33.90 27.97 -44.13
CA MET A 8 33.94 26.54 -43.82
C MET A 8 33.40 26.19 -42.39
N ALA A 9 33.42 27.13 -41.45
CA ALA A 9 32.89 26.94 -40.12
C ALA A 9 31.34 27.01 -40.04
N ALA A 10 30.70 27.73 -41.00
CA ALA A 10 29.24 27.83 -41.04
C ALA A 10 28.55 26.63 -41.69
N ALA A 11 29.26 25.85 -42.53
CA ALA A 11 28.70 24.67 -43.20
C ALA A 11 28.70 23.41 -42.30
N VAL A 12 29.55 23.34 -41.26
CA VAL A 12 29.62 22.20 -40.34
C VAL A 12 28.56 22.29 -39.22
N LEU A 13 28.10 23.49 -38.87
CA LEU A 13 27.05 23.70 -37.88
C LEU A 13 25.62 23.49 -38.41
N ALA A 14 25.41 23.47 -39.73
CA ALA A 14 24.10 23.25 -40.35
C ALA A 14 23.79 21.74 -40.57
N ALA A 15 24.76 20.83 -40.41
CA ALA A 15 24.58 19.40 -40.66
C ALA A 15 24.22 18.59 -39.36
N ILE A 16 24.21 19.21 -38.17
CA ILE A 16 23.88 18.56 -36.89
C ILE A 16 22.39 18.74 -36.51
N GLY A 17 21.63 19.49 -37.32
CA GLY A 17 20.28 19.94 -36.97
C GLY A 17 19.09 19.11 -37.46
N ALA A 18 19.28 17.91 -38.06
CA ALA A 18 18.15 17.13 -38.58
C ALA A 18 18.34 15.61 -38.44
N ALA A 19 18.77 15.13 -37.27
CA ALA A 19 18.43 13.77 -36.94
C ALA A 19 16.95 13.79 -36.52
N PRO A 20 16.03 13.05 -37.19
CA PRO A 20 14.72 12.85 -36.62
C PRO A 20 14.94 12.20 -35.23
N LEU A 21 14.47 12.85 -34.19
CA LEU A 21 14.18 12.18 -32.94
C LEU A 21 13.15 11.07 -33.27
N ALA A 22 13.65 9.91 -33.73
CA ALA A 22 12.88 8.71 -33.74
C ALA A 22 12.41 8.58 -32.31
N GLY A 23 11.14 8.87 -32.05
CA GLY A 23 10.51 8.63 -30.78
C GLY A 23 10.78 7.15 -30.48
N ALA A 24 11.67 6.90 -29.53
CA ALA A 24 11.81 5.56 -28.99
C ALA A 24 10.41 5.18 -28.53
N ALA A 25 9.76 4.30 -29.30
CA ALA A 25 8.53 3.65 -28.84
C ALA A 25 8.88 3.11 -27.46
N ALA A 26 8.20 3.60 -26.43
CA ALA A 26 8.44 3.15 -25.08
C ALA A 26 8.33 1.62 -25.12
N ALA A 27 9.43 0.93 -24.81
CA ALA A 27 9.46 -0.52 -24.86
C ALA A 27 8.30 -1.02 -24.00
N GLU A 28 7.45 -1.86 -24.61
CA GLU A 28 6.29 -2.43 -23.95
C GLU A 28 6.81 -3.18 -22.70
N PHE A 29 6.44 -2.68 -21.51
CA PHE A 29 6.84 -3.37 -20.28
C PHE A 29 6.18 -4.76 -20.26
N ARG A 30 6.98 -5.78 -20.05
CA ARG A 30 6.52 -7.15 -19.81
C ARG A 30 7.14 -7.65 -18.52
N LEU A 31 6.32 -8.27 -17.70
CA LEU A 31 6.82 -8.92 -16.48
C LEU A 31 7.82 -10.02 -16.88
N PRO A 32 9.05 -10.04 -16.33
CA PRO A 32 10.00 -11.11 -16.60
C PRO A 32 9.41 -12.49 -16.35
N ALA A 33 9.93 -13.52 -17.01
CA ALA A 33 9.52 -14.90 -16.79
C ALA A 33 9.80 -15.30 -15.34
N PHE A 34 8.90 -16.08 -14.75
CA PHE A 34 9.09 -16.69 -13.44
C PHE A 34 8.39 -18.03 -13.36
N ASP A 35 8.95 -18.91 -12.53
CA ASP A 35 8.35 -20.19 -12.23
C ASP A 35 7.43 -20.09 -11.01
N THR A 36 6.34 -20.84 -11.05
CA THR A 36 5.45 -21.02 -9.89
C THR A 36 5.33 -22.50 -9.59
N VAL A 37 5.63 -22.87 -8.35
CA VAL A 37 5.60 -24.27 -7.89
C VAL A 37 4.83 -24.34 -6.58
N THR A 38 3.96 -25.32 -6.43
CA THR A 38 3.36 -25.67 -5.15
C THR A 38 4.04 -26.91 -4.58
N LEU A 39 4.63 -26.79 -3.40
CA LEU A 39 5.27 -27.89 -2.71
C LEU A 39 4.23 -28.88 -2.15
N PRO A 40 4.60 -30.13 -1.84
CA PRO A 40 3.68 -31.13 -1.29
C PRO A 40 2.96 -30.69 -0.01
N ASN A 41 3.57 -29.81 0.79
CA ASN A 41 2.98 -29.24 2.00
C ASN A 41 2.01 -28.05 1.74
N GLY A 42 1.77 -27.70 0.48
CA GLY A 42 0.88 -26.62 0.06
C GLY A 42 1.55 -25.25 -0.09
N LEU A 43 2.84 -25.10 0.23
CA LEU A 43 3.57 -23.84 0.08
C LEU A 43 3.70 -23.46 -1.39
N THR A 44 3.30 -22.24 -1.73
CA THR A 44 3.51 -21.68 -3.07
C THR A 44 4.90 -21.04 -3.16
N VAL A 45 5.66 -21.35 -4.21
CA VAL A 45 7.00 -20.79 -4.44
C VAL A 45 7.03 -20.08 -5.79
N TYR A 46 7.50 -18.83 -5.81
CA TYR A 46 7.76 -18.06 -7.02
C TYR A 46 9.27 -17.88 -7.17
N LEU A 47 9.82 -18.19 -8.34
CA LEU A 47 11.24 -18.06 -8.65
C LEU A 47 11.40 -17.21 -9.92
N MET A 48 12.09 -16.06 -9.81
CA MET A 48 12.37 -15.16 -10.93
C MET A 48 13.87 -14.88 -11.00
N GLU A 49 14.53 -15.43 -11.99
CA GLU A 49 15.97 -15.19 -12.24
C GLU A 49 16.20 -13.78 -12.80
N ARG A 50 17.16 -13.07 -12.22
CA ARG A 50 17.64 -11.75 -12.65
C ARG A 50 19.13 -11.66 -12.42
N HIS A 51 19.92 -11.62 -13.50
CA HIS A 51 21.39 -11.72 -13.44
C HIS A 51 22.10 -10.37 -13.63
N GLU A 52 21.36 -9.26 -13.74
CA GLU A 52 21.94 -7.94 -14.01
C GLU A 52 22.71 -7.39 -12.80
N VAL A 53 22.32 -7.79 -11.58
CA VAL A 53 22.98 -7.40 -10.34
C VAL A 53 23.08 -8.62 -9.42
N PRO A 54 24.23 -8.89 -8.76
CA PRO A 54 24.43 -10.07 -7.93
C PRO A 54 23.70 -9.94 -6.56
N LEU A 55 22.41 -9.69 -6.60
CA LEU A 55 21.55 -9.53 -5.42
C LEU A 55 20.41 -10.54 -5.46
N ILE A 56 19.95 -10.95 -4.29
CA ILE A 56 18.77 -11.78 -4.08
C ILE A 56 17.82 -11.04 -3.14
N SER A 57 16.55 -10.96 -3.53
CA SER A 57 15.43 -10.58 -2.68
C SER A 57 14.59 -11.81 -2.41
N VAL A 58 14.43 -12.17 -1.14
CA VAL A 58 13.52 -13.23 -0.71
C VAL A 58 12.40 -12.61 0.14
N ARG A 59 11.16 -13.02 -0.14
CA ARG A 59 9.97 -12.57 0.59
C ARG A 59 9.09 -13.75 0.93
N ALA A 60 8.68 -13.84 2.19
CA ALA A 60 7.57 -14.66 2.62
C ALA A 60 6.31 -13.79 2.73
N VAL A 61 5.19 -14.28 2.21
CA VAL A 61 3.87 -13.67 2.34
C VAL A 61 2.94 -14.69 2.97
N VAL A 62 2.32 -14.33 4.08
CA VAL A 62 1.30 -15.14 4.76
C VAL A 62 -0.02 -14.40 4.69
N LYS A 63 -1.10 -15.04 4.22
CA LYS A 63 -2.44 -14.44 4.17
C LYS A 63 -3.06 -14.36 5.55
N ALA A 64 -2.45 -13.54 6.39
CA ALA A 64 -2.83 -13.29 7.77
C ALA A 64 -2.49 -11.84 8.12
N GLY A 65 -3.48 -11.04 8.43
CA GLY A 65 -3.36 -9.63 8.73
C GLY A 65 -4.43 -9.18 9.72
N ALA A 66 -4.65 -7.88 9.83
CA ALA A 66 -5.59 -7.29 10.79
C ALA A 66 -7.02 -7.83 10.67
N ILE A 67 -7.45 -8.23 9.47
CA ILE A 67 -8.76 -8.88 9.27
C ILE A 67 -8.91 -10.18 10.06
N ASN A 68 -7.81 -10.75 10.53
CA ASN A 68 -7.76 -11.97 11.33
C ASN A 68 -7.59 -11.71 12.83
N ASP A 69 -7.50 -10.45 13.26
CA ASP A 69 -7.28 -10.08 14.66
C ASP A 69 -8.51 -10.29 15.55
N ALA A 70 -9.69 -10.41 14.95
CA ALA A 70 -10.97 -10.57 15.66
C ALA A 70 -11.15 -9.52 16.79
N LYS A 71 -11.13 -9.95 18.04
CA LYS A 71 -11.30 -9.08 19.22
C LYS A 71 -9.98 -8.53 19.78
N GLN A 72 -8.85 -8.79 19.10
CA GLN A 72 -7.51 -8.41 19.56
C GLN A 72 -6.79 -7.52 18.51
N PRO A 73 -7.32 -6.31 18.18
CA PRO A 73 -6.73 -5.44 17.18
C PRO A 73 -5.23 -5.20 17.42
N GLY A 74 -4.42 -5.37 16.38
CA GLY A 74 -2.97 -5.22 16.43
C GLY A 74 -2.21 -6.51 16.71
N LEU A 75 -2.91 -7.65 16.92
CA LEU A 75 -2.26 -8.94 17.18
C LEU A 75 -1.43 -9.40 15.97
N SER A 76 -1.98 -9.35 14.76
CA SER A 76 -1.24 -9.66 13.54
C SER A 76 0.01 -8.80 13.39
N ASN A 77 -0.12 -7.50 13.64
CA ASN A 77 0.97 -6.55 13.52
C ASN A 77 2.07 -6.80 14.57
N LEU A 78 1.69 -7.08 15.83
CA LEU A 78 2.64 -7.47 16.87
C LEU A 78 3.33 -8.79 16.52
N THR A 79 2.58 -9.80 16.04
CA THR A 79 3.13 -11.10 15.66
C THR A 79 4.11 -10.99 14.48
N GLY A 80 3.75 -10.24 13.43
CA GLY A 80 4.62 -10.04 12.26
C GLY A 80 5.96 -9.41 12.61
N ASP A 81 5.96 -8.38 13.46
CA ASP A 81 7.19 -7.75 13.92
C ASP A 81 7.96 -8.64 14.92
N ALA A 82 7.25 -9.45 15.70
CA ALA A 82 7.86 -10.33 16.69
C ALA A 82 8.63 -11.51 16.08
N LEU A 83 8.38 -11.87 14.82
CA LEU A 83 9.20 -12.86 14.09
C LEU A 83 10.68 -12.49 14.08
N LEU A 84 10.99 -11.18 14.04
CA LEU A 84 12.36 -10.67 13.97
C LEU A 84 13.05 -10.58 15.32
N LEU A 85 12.40 -10.96 16.41
CA LEU A 85 12.95 -10.85 17.77
C LEU A 85 13.84 -12.06 18.16
N GLY A 86 13.90 -13.08 17.32
CA GLY A 86 14.70 -14.28 17.54
C GLY A 86 14.02 -15.53 17.04
N SER A 87 14.82 -16.57 16.91
CA SER A 87 14.41 -17.93 16.57
C SER A 87 14.79 -18.88 17.69
N LYS A 88 14.50 -20.17 17.53
CA LYS A 88 14.90 -21.19 18.52
C LYS A 88 16.42 -21.31 18.66
N ALA A 89 17.19 -21.12 17.57
CA ALA A 89 18.64 -21.27 17.56
C ALA A 89 19.38 -19.94 17.71
N HIS A 90 18.77 -18.81 17.30
CA HIS A 90 19.44 -17.51 17.23
C HIS A 90 18.61 -16.45 17.96
N ASN A 91 19.19 -15.76 18.93
CA ASN A 91 18.57 -14.60 19.54
C ASN A 91 18.58 -13.39 18.59
N LYS A 92 17.84 -12.34 18.95
CA LYS A 92 17.71 -11.13 18.14
C LYS A 92 19.09 -10.54 17.75
N ALA A 93 20.00 -10.44 18.71
CA ALA A 93 21.33 -9.84 18.46
C ALA A 93 22.14 -10.63 17.43
N ALA A 94 22.07 -11.96 17.47
CA ALA A 94 22.73 -12.83 16.50
C ALA A 94 22.13 -12.71 15.09
N ILE A 95 20.81 -12.56 15.00
CA ILE A 95 20.11 -12.32 13.72
C ILE A 95 20.51 -10.96 13.16
N ASP A 96 20.42 -9.88 13.97
CA ASP A 96 20.79 -8.54 13.55
C ASP A 96 22.25 -8.52 13.06
N GLN A 97 23.18 -9.11 13.83
CA GLN A 97 24.60 -9.19 13.46
C GLN A 97 24.81 -9.94 12.15
N ALA A 98 24.07 -11.04 11.91
CA ALA A 98 24.23 -11.84 10.71
C ALA A 98 23.88 -11.05 9.43
N PHE A 99 22.82 -10.24 9.50
CA PHE A 99 22.39 -9.40 8.38
C PHE A 99 23.25 -8.13 8.26
N ASP A 100 23.45 -7.39 9.35
CA ASP A 100 24.17 -6.10 9.36
C ASP A 100 25.63 -6.27 8.92
N PHE A 101 26.33 -7.30 9.38
CA PHE A 101 27.72 -7.57 9.01
C PHE A 101 27.89 -7.78 7.49
N ARG A 102 26.84 -8.26 6.79
CA ARG A 102 26.82 -8.48 5.34
C ARG A 102 26.20 -7.34 4.55
N GLY A 103 25.83 -6.23 5.20
CA GLY A 103 25.09 -5.15 4.57
C GLY A 103 23.73 -5.58 4.02
N ALA A 104 23.20 -6.68 4.52
CA ALA A 104 21.88 -7.21 4.15
C ALA A 104 20.77 -6.54 4.94
N ARG A 105 19.56 -6.56 4.40
CA ARG A 105 18.37 -6.01 5.06
C ARG A 105 17.41 -7.14 5.40
N LEU A 106 16.86 -7.08 6.60
CA LEU A 106 15.77 -7.93 7.06
C LEU A 106 14.63 -7.03 7.56
N ALA A 107 13.42 -7.26 7.11
CA ALA A 107 12.23 -6.52 7.53
C ALA A 107 11.03 -7.47 7.63
N GLY A 108 10.10 -7.14 8.53
CA GLY A 108 8.87 -7.90 8.69
C GLY A 108 7.75 -6.99 9.18
N GLY A 109 6.52 -7.49 9.13
CA GLY A 109 5.35 -6.80 9.62
C GLY A 109 4.06 -7.39 9.05
N ALA A 110 2.93 -6.85 9.52
CA ALA A 110 1.63 -7.22 9.00
C ALA A 110 0.81 -5.98 8.63
N GLY A 111 0.11 -6.10 7.51
CA GLY A 111 -0.86 -5.13 7.04
C GLY A 111 -2.30 -5.54 7.34
N THR A 112 -3.21 -5.11 6.50
CA THR A 112 -4.64 -5.43 6.64
C THR A 112 -4.94 -6.89 6.36
N GLU A 113 -4.38 -7.47 5.29
CA GLU A 113 -4.74 -8.81 4.79
C GLU A 113 -3.60 -9.81 4.81
N ALA A 114 -2.36 -9.34 4.95
CA ALA A 114 -1.19 -10.21 4.89
C ALA A 114 -0.09 -9.75 5.83
N SER A 115 0.69 -10.72 6.30
CA SER A 115 1.98 -10.53 6.95
C SER A 115 3.10 -10.82 5.97
N THR A 116 4.21 -10.10 6.08
CA THR A 116 5.37 -10.29 5.23
C THR A 116 6.65 -10.33 6.05
N VAL A 117 7.59 -11.17 5.63
CA VAL A 117 9.00 -11.10 6.03
C VAL A 117 9.82 -11.03 4.75
N GLN A 118 10.78 -10.13 4.70
CA GLN A 118 11.59 -9.89 3.51
C GLN A 118 13.07 -9.75 3.89
N ALA A 119 13.93 -10.34 3.08
CA ALA A 119 15.37 -10.13 3.17
C ALA A 119 15.95 -9.80 1.80
N ASN A 120 16.94 -8.89 1.77
CA ASN A 120 17.70 -8.51 0.59
C ASN A 120 19.18 -8.63 0.91
N PHE A 121 19.91 -9.39 0.10
CA PHE A 121 21.32 -9.70 0.34
C PHE A 121 22.09 -9.98 -0.95
N ALA A 122 23.42 -9.94 -0.89
CA ALA A 122 24.27 -10.33 -2.00
C ALA A 122 24.17 -11.84 -2.27
N ARG A 123 24.21 -12.25 -3.54
CA ARG A 123 24.21 -13.67 -3.94
C ARG A 123 25.24 -14.51 -3.15
N ALA A 124 26.42 -13.94 -2.89
CA ALA A 124 27.50 -14.62 -2.14
C ALA A 124 27.10 -14.99 -0.70
N ASP A 125 26.15 -14.28 -0.11
CA ASP A 125 25.67 -14.48 1.26
C ASP A 125 24.47 -15.43 1.36
N SER A 126 23.95 -15.92 0.22
CA SER A 126 22.76 -16.75 0.16
C SER A 126 22.85 -18.00 1.02
N ALA A 127 24.02 -18.68 1.01
CA ALA A 127 24.24 -19.90 1.79
C ALA A 127 24.15 -19.67 3.31
N ALA A 128 24.43 -18.44 3.79
CA ALA A 128 24.35 -18.09 5.20
C ALA A 128 22.96 -17.53 5.58
N LEU A 129 22.40 -16.67 4.73
CA LEU A 129 21.21 -15.88 5.10
C LEU A 129 19.88 -16.54 4.73
N LEU A 130 19.83 -17.36 3.68
CA LEU A 130 18.58 -18.03 3.30
C LEU A 130 18.11 -19.08 4.33
N PRO A 131 19.00 -19.92 4.92
CA PRO A 131 18.61 -20.80 6.02
C PRO A 131 18.14 -20.01 7.26
N LEU A 132 18.81 -18.91 7.62
CA LEU A 132 18.41 -18.07 8.75
C LEU A 132 17.04 -17.40 8.51
N PHE A 133 16.77 -16.94 7.27
CA PHE A 133 15.46 -16.44 6.87
C PHE A 133 14.36 -17.50 7.05
N ALA A 134 14.61 -18.73 6.62
CA ALA A 134 13.67 -19.84 6.79
C ALA A 134 13.43 -20.18 8.27
N GLU A 135 14.47 -20.13 9.10
CA GLU A 135 14.39 -20.37 10.55
C GLU A 135 13.52 -19.31 11.25
N ILE A 136 13.72 -18.01 10.93
CA ILE A 136 12.94 -16.90 11.47
C ILE A 136 11.43 -17.11 11.22
N ILE A 137 11.07 -17.60 10.05
CA ILE A 137 9.66 -17.80 9.67
C ILE A 137 9.07 -19.03 10.34
N GLN A 138 9.82 -20.14 10.42
CA GLN A 138 9.28 -21.43 10.86
C GLN A 138 9.46 -21.70 12.33
N GLN A 139 10.44 -21.07 12.98
CA GLN A 139 10.85 -21.36 14.35
C GLN A 139 11.09 -20.12 15.19
N PRO A 140 10.17 -19.11 15.17
CA PRO A 140 10.36 -17.92 15.99
C PRO A 140 10.33 -18.28 17.48
N SER A 141 11.15 -17.59 18.26
CA SER A 141 11.22 -17.82 19.71
C SER A 141 10.12 -17.09 20.48
N PHE A 142 9.69 -15.95 20.01
CA PHE A 142 8.79 -15.02 20.71
C PHE A 142 9.25 -14.77 22.14
N ASP A 143 10.53 -14.47 22.32
CA ASP A 143 11.09 -14.18 23.65
C ASP A 143 10.28 -13.10 24.38
N GLU A 144 9.84 -13.40 25.62
CA GLU A 144 8.91 -12.52 26.35
C GLU A 144 9.54 -11.17 26.68
N ALA A 145 10.84 -11.11 26.97
CA ALA A 145 11.49 -9.86 27.30
C ALA A 145 11.62 -8.94 26.07
N GLU A 146 11.95 -9.50 24.91
CA GLU A 146 11.99 -8.75 23.66
C GLU A 146 10.57 -8.37 23.18
N LEU A 147 9.60 -9.26 23.34
CA LEU A 147 8.19 -9.00 23.03
C LEU A 147 7.61 -7.88 23.89
N ALA A 148 7.92 -7.85 25.18
CA ALA A 148 7.51 -6.77 26.09
C ALA A 148 8.08 -5.41 25.62
N LYS A 149 9.35 -5.36 25.27
CA LYS A 149 9.98 -4.14 24.73
C LYS A 149 9.32 -3.70 23.42
N LEU A 150 9.01 -4.64 22.52
CA LEU A 150 8.31 -4.35 21.27
C LEU A 150 6.91 -3.80 21.53
N ARG A 151 6.14 -4.45 22.40
CA ARG A 151 4.79 -4.02 22.81
C ARG A 151 4.80 -2.60 23.38
N ASP A 152 5.73 -2.29 24.28
CA ASP A 152 5.84 -0.96 24.89
C ASP A 152 6.19 0.11 23.84
N ARG A 153 7.09 -0.18 22.89
CA ARG A 153 7.40 0.73 21.76
C ARG A 153 6.16 0.98 20.90
N LYS A 154 5.38 -0.07 20.59
CA LYS A 154 4.13 0.06 19.81
C LYS A 154 3.09 0.89 20.54
N VAL A 155 2.86 0.65 21.82
CA VAL A 155 1.94 1.43 22.66
C VAL A 155 2.33 2.91 22.68
N ASN A 156 3.61 3.20 22.86
CA ASN A 156 4.10 4.58 22.84
C ASN A 156 3.95 5.22 21.45
N GLY A 157 4.22 4.48 20.39
CA GLY A 157 4.00 4.93 19.01
C GLY A 157 2.52 5.24 18.72
N LEU A 158 1.60 4.42 19.22
CA LEU A 158 0.15 4.65 19.09
C LEU A 158 -0.32 5.91 19.82
N LYS A 159 0.23 6.19 21.02
CA LYS A 159 -0.02 7.45 21.73
C LYS A 159 0.46 8.65 20.93
N GLN A 160 1.71 8.60 20.43
CA GLN A 160 2.29 9.68 19.63
C GLN A 160 1.59 9.88 18.28
N ALA A 161 1.09 8.82 17.66
CA ALA A 161 0.38 8.93 16.38
C ALA A 161 -0.83 9.85 16.46
N LYS A 162 -1.52 9.93 17.60
CA LYS A 162 -2.68 10.81 17.82
C LYS A 162 -2.33 12.29 17.95
N GLU A 163 -1.07 12.63 18.19
CA GLU A 163 -0.61 14.02 18.19
C GLU A 163 -0.63 14.63 16.78
N ALA A 164 -0.47 13.81 15.75
CA ALA A 164 -0.55 14.24 14.35
C ALA A 164 -1.80 13.66 13.68
N PRO A 165 -2.88 14.46 13.49
CA PRO A 165 -4.16 14.01 12.90
C PRO A 165 -4.01 13.22 11.60
N ARG A 166 -3.03 13.59 10.76
CA ARG A 166 -2.73 12.91 9.48
C ARG A 166 -2.34 11.45 9.63
N ASN A 167 -1.79 11.05 10.78
CA ASN A 167 -1.37 9.66 11.05
C ASN A 167 -2.55 8.75 11.41
N VAL A 168 -3.66 9.32 11.85
CA VAL A 168 -4.79 8.55 12.41
C VAL A 168 -6.12 8.73 11.68
N VAL A 169 -6.27 9.79 10.87
CA VAL A 169 -7.51 10.07 10.14
C VAL A 169 -7.96 8.89 9.26
N GLY A 170 -7.03 8.16 8.68
CA GLY A 170 -7.31 6.96 7.88
C GLY A 170 -7.95 5.82 8.69
N ASN A 171 -7.60 5.67 9.96
CA ASN A 171 -8.21 4.65 10.83
C ASN A 171 -9.67 5.00 11.15
N TYR A 172 -9.97 6.27 11.44
CA TYR A 172 -11.35 6.73 11.61
C TYR A 172 -12.16 6.54 10.32
N TYR A 173 -11.56 6.86 9.17
CA TYR A 173 -12.22 6.72 7.88
C TYR A 173 -12.56 5.26 7.55
N ARG A 174 -11.63 4.34 7.77
CA ARG A 174 -11.88 2.91 7.61
C ARG A 174 -12.93 2.38 8.58
N ALA A 175 -12.85 2.79 9.84
CA ALA A 175 -13.84 2.42 10.86
C ALA A 175 -15.24 2.92 10.49
N MET A 176 -15.35 4.14 9.94
CA MET A 176 -16.61 4.71 9.44
C MET A 176 -17.16 3.94 8.25
N LEU A 177 -16.31 3.60 7.28
CA LEU A 177 -16.72 2.92 6.06
C LEU A 177 -17.11 1.48 6.30
N PHE A 178 -16.30 0.74 7.06
CA PHE A 178 -16.40 -0.71 7.16
C PHE A 178 -17.16 -1.20 8.40
N GLY A 179 -17.43 -0.29 9.37
CA GLY A 179 -18.28 -0.58 10.52
C GLY A 179 -17.78 -1.77 11.34
N GLU A 180 -18.59 -2.83 11.42
CA GLU A 180 -18.28 -4.04 12.18
C GLU A 180 -17.55 -5.11 11.36
N THR A 181 -17.27 -4.86 10.09
CA THR A 181 -16.54 -5.84 9.27
C THR A 181 -15.07 -5.91 9.67
N PRO A 182 -14.38 -7.02 9.37
CA PRO A 182 -12.95 -7.15 9.66
C PRO A 182 -12.07 -6.04 9.07
N TYR A 183 -12.51 -5.41 7.97
CA TYR A 183 -11.77 -4.30 7.36
C TYR A 183 -11.77 -3.01 8.18
N ALA A 184 -12.66 -2.87 9.16
CA ALA A 184 -12.65 -1.74 10.11
C ALA A 184 -11.55 -1.85 11.17
N ILE A 185 -10.98 -3.05 11.39
CA ILE A 185 -9.96 -3.30 12.40
C ILE A 185 -8.68 -2.52 12.05
N PRO A 186 -8.20 -1.63 12.94
CA PRO A 186 -6.95 -0.92 12.70
C PRO A 186 -5.76 -1.90 12.77
N ALA A 187 -4.96 -1.99 11.70
CA ALA A 187 -3.85 -2.94 11.64
C ALA A 187 -2.82 -2.74 12.77
N SER A 188 -2.60 -1.50 13.19
CA SER A 188 -1.72 -1.18 14.33
C SER A 188 -2.35 -1.43 15.71
N GLY A 189 -3.65 -1.76 15.77
CA GLY A 189 -4.39 -1.86 17.01
C GLY A 189 -4.69 -0.52 17.68
N THR A 190 -4.98 -0.58 18.97
CA THR A 190 -5.19 0.56 19.88
C THR A 190 -4.24 0.46 21.07
N VAL A 191 -4.14 1.54 21.85
CA VAL A 191 -3.28 1.55 23.07
C VAL A 191 -3.69 0.43 24.03
N SER A 192 -5.00 0.26 24.27
CA SER A 192 -5.49 -0.77 25.19
C SER A 192 -5.36 -2.17 24.60
N SER A 193 -5.73 -2.37 23.32
CA SER A 193 -5.68 -3.69 22.70
C SER A 193 -4.26 -4.23 22.65
N VAL A 194 -3.29 -3.43 22.13
CA VAL A 194 -1.89 -3.85 22.05
C VAL A 194 -1.26 -4.03 23.44
N GLY A 195 -1.57 -3.12 24.39
CA GLY A 195 -1.06 -3.22 25.76
C GLY A 195 -1.52 -4.48 26.52
N ALA A 196 -2.68 -5.04 26.14
CA ALA A 196 -3.25 -6.25 26.74
C ALA A 196 -2.72 -7.57 26.13
N LEU A 197 -2.06 -7.52 24.95
CA LEU A 197 -1.57 -8.71 24.25
C LEU A 197 -0.47 -9.41 25.05
N LYS A 198 -0.56 -10.75 25.09
CA LYS A 198 0.38 -11.64 25.77
C LYS A 198 1.18 -12.46 24.75
N GLN A 199 2.29 -13.04 25.20
CA GLN A 199 3.08 -13.98 24.41
C GLN A 199 2.22 -15.15 23.90
N THR A 200 1.31 -15.66 24.72
CA THR A 200 0.39 -16.74 24.34
C THR A 200 -0.55 -16.37 23.19
N ASP A 201 -0.98 -15.10 23.11
CA ASP A 201 -1.81 -14.62 22.00
C ASP A 201 -1.01 -14.62 20.69
N VAL A 202 0.24 -14.10 20.74
CA VAL A 202 1.18 -14.07 19.61
C VAL A 202 1.49 -15.48 19.13
N GLN A 203 1.80 -16.41 20.05
CA GLN A 203 2.06 -17.82 19.74
C GLN A 203 0.84 -18.50 19.12
N GLY A 204 -0.35 -18.28 19.68
CA GLY A 204 -1.60 -18.83 19.16
C GLY A 204 -1.93 -18.32 17.77
N TYR A 205 -1.76 -17.01 17.51
CA TYR A 205 -1.94 -16.42 16.19
C TYR A 205 -0.96 -17.01 15.18
N TYR A 206 0.31 -17.08 15.53
CA TYR A 206 1.34 -17.66 14.68
C TYR A 206 1.02 -19.12 14.35
N GLN A 207 0.75 -19.96 15.33
CA GLN A 207 0.44 -21.39 15.12
C GLN A 207 -0.77 -21.60 14.22
N HIS A 208 -1.75 -20.71 14.27
CA HIS A 208 -2.98 -20.83 13.50
C HIS A 208 -2.80 -20.39 12.05
N TYR A 209 -2.12 -19.26 11.80
CA TYR A 209 -2.09 -18.61 10.50
C TYR A 209 -0.79 -18.79 9.74
N TYR A 210 0.39 -18.96 10.40
CA TYR A 210 1.68 -19.10 9.74
C TYR A 210 1.93 -20.56 9.40
N ARG A 211 1.40 -20.95 8.25
CA ARG A 211 1.39 -22.32 7.77
C ARG A 211 1.65 -22.35 6.24
N PRO A 212 2.25 -23.45 5.72
CA PRO A 212 2.68 -23.49 4.33
C PRO A 212 1.54 -23.33 3.33
N ASP A 213 0.38 -23.92 3.56
CA ASP A 213 -0.80 -23.84 2.69
C ASP A 213 -1.51 -22.46 2.73
N ASN A 214 -1.05 -21.54 3.57
CA ASN A 214 -1.49 -20.15 3.66
C ASN A 214 -0.38 -19.15 3.29
N ALA A 215 0.74 -19.63 2.76
CA ALA A 215 1.94 -18.83 2.54
C ALA A 215 2.51 -18.99 1.13
N ALA A 216 3.29 -17.99 0.73
CA ALA A 216 4.17 -18.08 -0.42
C ALA A 216 5.59 -17.63 -0.06
N ILE A 217 6.58 -18.27 -0.69
CA ILE A 217 7.97 -17.82 -0.72
C ILE A 217 8.27 -17.33 -2.14
N ILE A 218 8.71 -16.09 -2.23
CA ILE A 218 9.07 -15.43 -3.48
C ILE A 218 10.56 -15.16 -3.45
N VAL A 219 11.30 -15.60 -4.47
CA VAL A 219 12.72 -15.33 -4.65
C VAL A 219 12.94 -14.69 -6.00
N VAL A 220 13.54 -13.50 -6.00
CA VAL A 220 13.89 -12.75 -7.22
C VAL A 220 15.35 -12.35 -7.14
N GLY A 221 16.13 -12.58 -8.18
CA GLY A 221 17.52 -12.15 -8.22
C GLY A 221 18.46 -13.09 -8.95
N ASP A 222 19.76 -12.96 -8.61
CA ASP A 222 20.83 -13.70 -9.26
C ASP A 222 21.03 -15.09 -8.64
N PHE A 223 20.37 -16.07 -9.22
CA PHE A 223 20.47 -17.50 -8.87
C PHE A 223 20.11 -18.37 -10.08
N GLN A 224 20.32 -19.68 -9.99
CA GLN A 224 19.81 -20.67 -10.94
C GLN A 224 18.51 -21.26 -10.37
N ALA A 225 17.39 -21.19 -11.12
CA ALA A 225 16.06 -21.57 -10.63
C ALA A 225 15.99 -23.02 -10.13
N ALA A 226 16.63 -23.95 -10.86
CA ALA A 226 16.65 -25.36 -10.48
C ALA A 226 17.39 -25.62 -9.15
N GLU A 227 18.45 -24.87 -8.87
CA GLU A 227 19.21 -24.95 -7.61
C GLU A 227 18.45 -24.28 -6.46
N MET A 228 17.92 -23.08 -6.70
CA MET A 228 17.12 -22.35 -5.72
C MET A 228 15.87 -23.14 -5.32
N ARG A 229 15.21 -23.76 -6.29
CA ARG A 229 14.08 -24.64 -6.03
C ARG A 229 14.42 -25.74 -5.03
N LYS A 230 15.52 -26.46 -5.24
CA LYS A 230 16.01 -27.52 -4.33
C LYS A 230 16.32 -26.97 -2.94
N GLN A 231 16.91 -25.76 -2.87
CA GLN A 231 17.19 -25.10 -1.59
C GLN A 231 15.90 -24.76 -0.85
N ILE A 232 14.90 -24.17 -1.51
CA ILE A 232 13.60 -23.86 -0.90
C ILE A 232 12.87 -25.14 -0.49
N GLU A 233 12.87 -26.19 -1.33
CA GLU A 233 12.29 -27.49 -0.98
C GLU A 233 12.97 -28.10 0.27
N SER A 234 14.30 -28.01 0.37
CA SER A 234 15.06 -28.48 1.54
C SER A 234 14.73 -27.68 2.81
N LEU A 235 14.61 -26.36 2.70
CA LEU A 235 14.38 -25.45 3.84
C LEU A 235 12.94 -25.44 4.32
N PHE A 236 11.97 -25.54 3.41
CA PHE A 236 10.55 -25.34 3.74
C PHE A 236 9.70 -26.60 3.55
N GLY A 237 10.20 -27.66 2.92
CA GLY A 237 9.42 -28.86 2.64
C GLY A 237 8.94 -29.61 3.89
N ALA A 238 9.67 -29.50 5.00
CA ALA A 238 9.28 -30.06 6.29
C ALA A 238 8.34 -29.16 7.11
N TRP A 239 8.07 -27.94 6.64
CA TRP A 239 7.15 -27.04 7.33
C TRP A 239 5.72 -27.61 7.29
N GLN A 240 5.12 -27.80 8.46
CA GLN A 240 3.82 -28.45 8.62
C GLN A 240 2.72 -27.43 8.92
N ALA A 241 1.56 -27.65 8.33
CA ALA A 241 0.35 -26.95 8.74
C ALA A 241 -0.18 -27.51 10.09
N SER A 242 -0.55 -26.62 10.99
CA SER A 242 -1.19 -26.97 12.26
C SER A 242 -2.71 -26.88 12.14
N GLY A 243 -3.44 -27.92 12.51
CA GLY A 243 -4.90 -27.94 12.51
C GLY A 243 -5.57 -28.04 11.11
N PRO A 244 -6.89 -27.81 11.04
CA PRO A 244 -7.65 -27.88 9.79
C PRO A 244 -7.28 -26.74 8.83
N ALA A 245 -7.64 -26.87 7.55
CA ALA A 245 -7.50 -25.81 6.57
C ALA A 245 -8.24 -24.54 7.00
N LEU A 246 -7.64 -23.38 6.71
CA LEU A 246 -8.25 -22.09 7.06
C LEU A 246 -9.49 -21.85 6.19
N PRO A 247 -10.63 -21.42 6.80
CA PRO A 247 -11.81 -21.08 6.03
C PRO A 247 -11.54 -19.86 5.16
N GLN A 248 -12.21 -19.82 4.00
CA GLN A 248 -12.21 -18.60 3.22
C GLN A 248 -12.99 -17.52 3.97
N GLN A 249 -12.34 -16.39 4.24
CA GLN A 249 -12.95 -15.29 4.96
C GLN A 249 -13.81 -14.45 4.02
N ASP A 250 -15.09 -14.27 4.37
CA ASP A 250 -15.96 -13.25 3.78
C ASP A 250 -15.90 -12.00 4.67
N ASN A 251 -15.37 -10.92 4.12
CA ASN A 251 -15.19 -9.68 4.88
C ASN A 251 -16.39 -8.72 4.73
N GLY A 252 -17.47 -9.20 4.15
CA GLY A 252 -18.72 -8.48 3.99
C GLY A 252 -18.65 -7.36 2.92
N LYS A 253 -19.83 -7.01 2.40
CA LYS A 253 -20.00 -5.85 1.52
C LYS A 253 -20.54 -4.69 2.34
N VAL A 254 -19.98 -3.51 2.13
CA VAL A 254 -20.43 -2.28 2.79
C VAL A 254 -20.94 -1.31 1.74
N GLN A 255 -22.06 -0.67 2.03
CA GLN A 255 -22.64 0.38 1.20
C GLN A 255 -23.06 1.56 2.08
N ALA A 256 -22.73 2.77 1.67
CA ALA A 256 -23.16 3.98 2.34
C ALA A 256 -24.55 4.42 1.80
N ASP A 257 -25.55 4.42 2.64
CA ASP A 257 -26.93 4.80 2.35
C ASP A 257 -27.21 6.30 2.55
N LYS A 258 -26.39 6.98 3.35
CA LYS A 258 -26.48 8.42 3.62
C LYS A 258 -25.11 9.07 3.78
N ALA A 259 -25.04 10.37 3.59
CA ALA A 259 -23.87 11.17 3.89
C ALA A 259 -23.65 11.27 5.40
N ARG A 260 -22.46 10.94 5.88
CA ARG A 260 -22.07 10.99 7.30
C ARG A 260 -20.79 11.78 7.45
N VAL A 261 -20.69 12.48 8.58
CA VAL A 261 -19.48 13.18 8.99
C VAL A 261 -19.04 12.70 10.37
N TRP A 262 -17.84 12.16 10.47
CA TRP A 262 -17.21 11.97 11.77
C TRP A 262 -16.31 13.16 12.06
N LEU A 263 -16.68 13.93 13.09
CA LEU A 263 -15.94 15.07 13.59
C LEU A 263 -15.10 14.64 14.79
N VAL A 264 -13.82 14.42 14.58
CA VAL A 264 -12.88 13.98 15.62
C VAL A 264 -12.26 15.21 16.27
N ASN A 265 -12.66 15.48 17.52
CA ASN A 265 -12.20 16.63 18.26
C ASN A 265 -10.76 16.46 18.76
N LYS A 266 -9.87 17.37 18.35
CA LYS A 266 -8.55 17.64 18.91
C LYS A 266 -8.55 19.10 19.38
N PRO A 267 -8.73 19.36 20.71
CA PRO A 267 -8.98 20.70 21.22
C PRO A 267 -7.88 21.72 20.94
N ASP A 268 -6.63 21.26 20.86
CA ASP A 268 -5.44 22.07 20.61
C ASP A 268 -5.06 22.15 19.11
N ALA A 269 -5.90 21.62 18.21
CA ALA A 269 -5.61 21.64 16.78
C ALA A 269 -5.64 23.07 16.22
N ILE A 270 -4.61 23.42 15.45
CA ILE A 270 -4.50 24.64 14.65
C ILE A 270 -4.80 24.40 13.16
N GLU A 271 -4.93 23.13 12.78
CA GLU A 271 -5.26 22.67 11.44
C GLU A 271 -6.49 21.76 11.48
N THR A 272 -7.17 21.65 10.34
CA THR A 272 -8.14 20.59 10.07
C THR A 272 -7.57 19.63 9.06
N THR A 273 -7.50 18.36 9.42
CA THR A 273 -7.18 17.25 8.49
C THR A 273 -8.48 16.58 8.07
N PHE A 274 -8.62 16.24 6.79
CA PHE A 274 -9.87 15.64 6.31
C PHE A 274 -9.67 14.54 5.27
N LEU A 275 -10.61 13.58 5.27
CA LEU A 275 -10.84 12.60 4.22
C LEU A 275 -12.30 12.71 3.76
N ILE A 276 -12.51 12.66 2.44
CA ILE A 276 -13.84 12.72 1.80
C ILE A 276 -13.89 11.63 0.74
N GLY A 277 -14.90 10.76 0.75
CA GLY A 277 -15.02 9.75 -0.29
C GLY A 277 -16.03 8.65 0.04
N GLY A 278 -15.67 7.41 -0.19
CA GLY A 278 -16.56 6.25 -0.02
C GLY A 278 -15.85 4.91 -0.21
N VAL A 279 -16.65 3.86 -0.37
CA VAL A 279 -16.15 2.53 -0.71
C VAL A 279 -15.55 2.57 -2.12
N GLY A 280 -14.41 1.94 -2.28
CA GLY A 280 -13.69 1.81 -3.54
C GLY A 280 -13.86 0.42 -4.16
N ILE A 281 -12.83 -0.05 -4.85
CA ILE A 281 -12.83 -1.32 -5.59
C ILE A 281 -11.89 -2.36 -4.98
N ALA A 282 -12.11 -3.62 -5.29
CA ALA A 282 -11.15 -4.68 -5.01
C ALA A 282 -9.92 -4.59 -5.92
N ARG A 283 -8.79 -5.16 -5.48
CA ARG A 283 -7.52 -5.12 -6.22
C ARG A 283 -7.58 -5.86 -7.56
N ASN A 284 -8.38 -6.90 -7.63
CA ASN A 284 -8.59 -7.73 -8.83
C ASN A 284 -9.77 -7.26 -9.70
N ASP A 285 -10.33 -6.07 -9.44
CA ASP A 285 -11.37 -5.49 -10.28
C ASP A 285 -10.82 -5.22 -11.70
N PRO A 286 -11.53 -5.60 -12.78
CA PRO A 286 -11.09 -5.36 -14.15
C PRO A 286 -10.95 -3.88 -14.50
N ASP A 287 -11.60 -2.98 -13.77
CA ASP A 287 -11.50 -1.54 -13.95
C ASP A 287 -10.33 -0.90 -13.15
N TYR A 288 -9.51 -1.71 -12.45
CA TYR A 288 -8.40 -1.21 -11.62
C TYR A 288 -7.44 -0.32 -12.42
N VAL A 289 -6.95 -0.78 -13.57
CA VAL A 289 -5.96 -0.03 -14.38
C VAL A 289 -6.55 1.28 -14.94
N PRO A 290 -7.72 1.28 -15.58
CA PRO A 290 -8.37 2.53 -15.99
C PRO A 290 -8.60 3.53 -14.85
N LEU A 291 -8.98 3.04 -13.65
CA LEU A 291 -9.20 3.91 -12.49
C LEU A 291 -7.90 4.54 -11.98
N GLN A 292 -6.74 3.93 -12.16
CA GLN A 292 -5.45 4.57 -11.85
C GLN A 292 -5.24 5.81 -12.74
N VAL A 293 -5.63 5.75 -14.03
CA VAL A 293 -5.55 6.90 -14.95
C VAL A 293 -6.51 8.01 -14.50
N LEU A 294 -7.77 7.67 -14.22
CA LEU A 294 -8.77 8.65 -13.80
C LEU A 294 -8.42 9.31 -12.47
N ASN A 295 -7.95 8.51 -11.50
CA ASN A 295 -7.51 9.04 -10.22
C ASN A 295 -6.31 9.98 -10.35
N THR A 296 -5.40 9.72 -11.32
CA THR A 296 -4.26 10.59 -11.61
C THR A 296 -4.70 12.01 -12.01
N ILE A 297 -5.82 12.14 -12.70
CA ILE A 297 -6.41 13.44 -13.06
C ILE A 297 -6.96 14.15 -11.82
N VAL A 298 -7.67 13.43 -10.96
CA VAL A 298 -8.37 13.99 -9.80
C VAL A 298 -7.38 14.44 -8.71
N GLY A 299 -6.49 13.51 -8.28
CA GLY A 299 -5.59 13.77 -7.14
C GLY A 299 -4.35 12.88 -7.09
N GLY A 300 -4.11 12.02 -8.08
CA GLY A 300 -3.03 11.03 -8.05
C GLY A 300 -1.66 11.54 -8.51
N ARG A 301 -1.53 12.79 -8.94
CA ARG A 301 -0.26 13.42 -9.33
C ARG A 301 -0.15 14.84 -8.80
N PHE A 302 1.06 15.41 -8.85
CA PHE A 302 1.28 16.78 -8.39
C PHE A 302 0.46 17.82 -9.17
N THR A 303 0.34 17.67 -10.50
CA THR A 303 -0.48 18.52 -11.38
C THR A 303 -1.90 17.98 -11.55
N SER A 304 -2.50 17.46 -10.49
CA SER A 304 -3.88 17.00 -10.46
C SER A 304 -4.83 18.16 -10.14
N TRP A 305 -6.09 18.00 -10.50
CA TRP A 305 -7.10 19.03 -10.26
C TRP A 305 -7.18 19.47 -8.79
N LEU A 306 -7.18 18.54 -7.85
CA LEU A 306 -7.23 18.84 -6.42
C LEU A 306 -6.00 19.62 -5.97
N ASN A 307 -4.81 19.22 -6.37
CA ASN A 307 -3.60 19.90 -5.93
C ASN A 307 -3.44 21.26 -6.61
N ASP A 308 -3.79 21.38 -7.88
CA ASP A 308 -3.77 22.68 -8.59
C ASP A 308 -4.73 23.66 -7.94
N GLU A 309 -5.98 23.27 -7.66
CA GLU A 309 -6.97 24.19 -7.10
C GLU A 309 -6.69 24.53 -5.62
N LEU A 310 -6.46 23.51 -4.77
CA LEU A 310 -6.34 23.74 -3.33
C LEU A 310 -4.96 24.26 -2.90
N ARG A 311 -3.89 23.87 -3.62
CA ARG A 311 -2.54 24.26 -3.29
C ARG A 311 -2.05 25.43 -4.15
N VAL A 312 -2.02 25.25 -5.48
CA VAL A 312 -1.36 26.20 -6.36
C VAL A 312 -2.18 27.47 -6.54
N ASN A 313 -3.48 27.33 -6.85
CA ASN A 313 -4.34 28.47 -7.17
C ASN A 313 -4.85 29.20 -5.92
N SER A 314 -5.17 28.49 -4.83
CA SER A 314 -5.81 29.11 -3.66
C SER A 314 -4.92 29.19 -2.40
N GLY A 315 -3.79 28.44 -2.34
CA GLY A 315 -2.92 28.44 -1.16
C GLY A 315 -3.62 27.97 0.12
N LEU A 316 -4.65 27.12 0.00
CA LEU A 316 -5.40 26.60 1.15
C LEU A 316 -4.72 25.44 1.85
N THR A 317 -3.84 24.73 1.16
CA THR A 317 -3.12 23.57 1.69
C THR A 317 -1.71 23.46 1.09
N TYR A 318 -0.87 22.63 1.70
CA TYR A 318 0.40 22.21 1.11
C TYR A 318 0.27 20.97 0.21
N GLY A 319 -0.90 20.34 0.15
CA GLY A 319 -1.17 19.22 -0.74
C GLY A 319 -2.56 18.66 -0.59
N ALA A 320 -3.16 18.34 -1.73
CA ALA A 320 -4.42 17.61 -1.81
C ALA A 320 -4.26 16.46 -2.81
N ARG A 321 -4.76 15.28 -2.44
CA ARG A 321 -4.64 14.07 -3.27
C ARG A 321 -5.92 13.25 -3.22
N SER A 322 -6.07 12.35 -4.18
CA SER A 322 -7.06 11.28 -4.11
C SER A 322 -6.42 9.93 -4.38
N GLU A 323 -7.01 8.87 -3.83
CA GLU A 323 -6.50 7.51 -3.95
C GLU A 323 -7.64 6.49 -3.94
N PHE A 324 -7.51 5.45 -4.78
CA PHE A 324 -8.19 4.17 -4.60
C PHE A 324 -7.24 3.22 -3.87
N ALA A 325 -7.43 3.06 -2.56
CA ALA A 325 -6.71 2.06 -1.78
C ALA A 325 -7.47 0.74 -1.87
N THR A 326 -6.90 -0.22 -2.60
CA THR A 326 -7.55 -1.50 -2.91
C THR A 326 -7.17 -2.60 -1.92
N LEU A 327 -8.12 -3.47 -1.62
CA LEU A 327 -7.98 -4.69 -0.83
C LEU A 327 -8.46 -5.89 -1.67
N SER A 328 -8.35 -7.11 -1.17
CA SER A 328 -8.68 -8.30 -1.96
C SER A 328 -10.17 -8.41 -2.31
N GLN A 329 -11.07 -7.90 -1.47
CA GLN A 329 -12.54 -7.99 -1.67
C GLN A 329 -13.24 -6.63 -1.78
N THR A 330 -12.57 -5.54 -1.47
CA THR A 330 -13.12 -4.18 -1.46
C THR A 330 -11.99 -3.16 -1.56
N GLY A 331 -12.28 -1.91 -1.27
CA GLY A 331 -11.30 -0.84 -1.15
C GLY A 331 -11.94 0.44 -0.64
N THR A 332 -11.17 1.51 -0.64
CA THR A 332 -11.64 2.85 -0.35
C THR A 332 -11.28 3.80 -1.48
N PHE A 333 -12.14 4.77 -1.74
CA PHE A 333 -11.78 5.99 -2.46
C PHE A 333 -11.78 7.13 -1.46
N ALA A 334 -10.71 7.91 -1.41
CA ALA A 334 -10.63 9.07 -0.55
C ALA A 334 -9.89 10.24 -1.21
N ILE A 335 -10.46 11.43 -1.06
CA ILE A 335 -9.77 12.71 -1.19
C ILE A 335 -9.20 13.03 0.17
N SER A 336 -7.90 13.35 0.25
CA SER A 336 -7.21 13.67 1.49
C SER A 336 -6.52 15.02 1.39
N SER A 337 -6.67 15.85 2.43
CA SER A 337 -5.97 17.12 2.56
C SER A 337 -5.97 17.59 4.02
N PHE A 338 -5.32 18.71 4.26
CA PHE A 338 -5.31 19.44 5.52
C PHE A 338 -5.21 20.94 5.24
N THR A 339 -5.66 21.75 6.18
CA THR A 339 -5.67 23.21 6.03
C THR A 339 -5.58 23.89 7.38
N ALA A 340 -5.15 25.14 7.43
CA ALA A 340 -5.24 25.93 8.64
C ALA A 340 -6.70 26.04 9.11
N LEU A 341 -6.94 25.94 10.42
CA LEU A 341 -8.28 25.89 11.02
C LEU A 341 -9.25 26.96 10.48
N PRO A 342 -8.86 28.28 10.35
CA PRO A 342 -9.76 29.30 9.82
C PRO A 342 -10.12 29.13 8.33
N LYS A 343 -9.39 28.30 7.60
CA LYS A 343 -9.58 28.06 6.15
C LYS A 343 -10.38 26.78 5.86
N THR A 344 -10.88 26.10 6.89
CA THR A 344 -11.54 24.78 6.77
C THR A 344 -12.72 24.82 5.82
N GLU A 345 -13.61 25.78 5.96
CA GLU A 345 -14.79 25.90 5.11
C GLU A 345 -14.42 26.08 3.63
N ALA A 346 -13.50 27.00 3.34
CA ALA A 346 -13.04 27.26 2.00
C ALA A 346 -12.37 26.04 1.36
N ALA A 347 -11.55 25.31 2.14
CA ALA A 347 -10.84 24.11 1.65
C ALA A 347 -11.81 22.96 1.35
N LEU A 348 -12.78 22.70 2.21
CA LEU A 348 -13.80 21.67 2.00
C LEU A 348 -14.69 22.03 0.80
N ALA A 349 -15.19 23.25 0.73
CA ALA A 349 -16.02 23.70 -0.39
C ALA A 349 -15.28 23.59 -1.73
N LEU A 350 -14.01 24.00 -1.77
CA LEU A 350 -13.19 23.91 -3.00
C LEU A 350 -12.86 22.45 -3.36
N ALA A 351 -12.59 21.57 -2.38
CA ALA A 351 -12.38 20.14 -2.61
C ALA A 351 -13.63 19.50 -3.23
N HIS A 352 -14.80 19.74 -2.68
CA HIS A 352 -16.08 19.25 -3.23
C HIS A 352 -16.35 19.80 -4.63
N LYS A 353 -16.18 21.11 -4.86
CA LYS A 353 -16.36 21.75 -6.17
C LYS A 353 -15.42 21.16 -7.21
N THR A 354 -14.16 20.95 -6.85
CA THR A 354 -13.14 20.36 -7.75
C THR A 354 -13.49 18.91 -8.08
N TYR A 355 -13.92 18.14 -7.10
CA TYR A 355 -14.34 16.76 -7.31
C TYR A 355 -15.60 16.66 -8.20
N GLN A 356 -16.58 17.53 -7.96
CA GLN A 356 -17.82 17.60 -8.76
C GLN A 356 -17.55 17.88 -10.24
N ARG A 357 -16.42 18.49 -10.59
CA ARG A 357 -15.97 18.73 -11.97
C ARG A 357 -15.99 17.47 -12.84
N LEU A 358 -15.79 16.28 -12.23
CA LEU A 358 -15.87 14.99 -12.94
C LEU A 358 -17.18 14.82 -13.71
N TRP A 359 -18.30 15.30 -13.16
CA TRP A 359 -19.63 15.19 -13.76
C TRP A 359 -20.07 16.45 -14.50
N ASP A 360 -19.72 17.64 -14.01
CA ASP A 360 -20.18 18.89 -14.55
C ASP A 360 -19.48 19.24 -15.87
N LYS A 361 -18.19 18.93 -15.97
CA LYS A 361 -17.36 19.22 -17.15
C LYS A 361 -16.86 17.95 -17.85
N GLY A 362 -16.82 16.84 -17.12
CA GLY A 362 -16.18 15.61 -17.61
C GLY A 362 -14.66 15.72 -17.76
N ILE A 363 -14.08 14.76 -18.44
CA ILE A 363 -12.64 14.67 -18.72
C ILE A 363 -12.45 14.86 -20.26
N ASP A 364 -11.80 15.94 -20.65
CA ASP A 364 -11.48 16.18 -22.05
C ASP A 364 -10.35 15.26 -22.53
N LYS A 365 -10.23 15.11 -23.87
CA LYS A 365 -9.26 14.23 -24.51
C LYS A 365 -7.82 14.58 -24.15
N ALA A 366 -7.46 15.86 -24.10
CA ALA A 366 -6.09 16.29 -23.82
C ALA A 366 -5.69 15.95 -22.37
N THR A 367 -6.58 16.20 -21.42
CA THR A 367 -6.41 15.82 -20.00
C THR A 367 -6.24 14.31 -19.84
N LEU A 368 -7.08 13.51 -20.56
CA LEU A 368 -7.01 12.07 -20.53
C LEU A 368 -5.69 11.54 -21.10
N GLU A 369 -5.26 12.02 -22.26
CA GLU A 369 -3.99 11.60 -22.88
C GLU A 369 -2.77 11.99 -22.02
N SER A 370 -2.80 13.16 -21.37
CA SER A 370 -1.76 13.54 -20.40
C SER A 370 -1.68 12.59 -19.21
N ALA A 371 -2.83 12.15 -18.69
CA ALA A 371 -2.88 11.20 -17.56
C ALA A 371 -2.39 9.81 -17.99
N LYS A 372 -2.80 9.33 -19.17
CA LYS A 372 -2.30 8.06 -19.75
C LYS A 372 -0.78 8.07 -19.88
N ALA A 373 -0.23 9.13 -20.47
CA ALA A 373 1.22 9.26 -20.65
C ALA A 373 1.96 9.24 -19.30
N TYR A 374 1.44 9.95 -18.30
CA TYR A 374 2.00 9.95 -16.95
C TYR A 374 1.97 8.56 -16.32
N VAL A 375 0.83 7.87 -16.33
CA VAL A 375 0.67 6.53 -15.75
C VAL A 375 1.56 5.51 -16.42
N LYS A 376 1.65 5.54 -17.76
CA LYS A 376 2.55 4.67 -18.52
C LYS A 376 4.02 4.93 -18.18
N GLY A 377 4.42 6.21 -18.07
CA GLY A 377 5.80 6.57 -17.72
C GLY A 377 6.21 6.18 -16.32
N GLN A 378 5.24 6.12 -15.37
CA GLN A 378 5.49 5.72 -13.99
C GLN A 378 5.46 4.21 -13.76
N PHE A 379 5.00 3.42 -14.73
CA PHE A 379 4.80 1.98 -14.53
C PHE A 379 6.11 1.19 -14.53
N PRO A 380 7.02 1.28 -15.54
CA PRO A 380 8.25 0.49 -15.55
C PRO A 380 9.16 0.75 -14.33
N PRO A 381 9.39 2.00 -13.86
CA PRO A 381 10.25 2.26 -12.71
C PRO A 381 9.79 1.61 -11.40
N ARG A 382 8.54 1.17 -11.32
CA ARG A 382 8.02 0.45 -10.14
C ARG A 382 8.50 -0.99 -10.05
N TYR A 383 9.10 -1.53 -11.12
CA TYR A 383 9.44 -2.95 -11.25
C TYR A 383 10.85 -3.16 -11.81
N GLU A 384 11.79 -2.28 -11.43
CA GLU A 384 13.18 -2.33 -11.88
C GLU A 384 14.05 -3.23 -11.02
N THR A 385 13.85 -3.21 -9.70
CA THR A 385 14.69 -3.95 -8.75
C THR A 385 14.11 -5.32 -8.41
N SER A 386 14.97 -6.25 -7.99
CA SER A 386 14.55 -7.56 -7.50
C SER A 386 13.60 -7.45 -6.31
N GLU A 387 13.81 -6.46 -5.43
CA GLU A 387 12.93 -6.18 -4.29
C GLU A 387 11.52 -5.75 -4.72
N GLN A 388 11.43 -4.85 -5.70
CA GLN A 388 10.15 -4.39 -6.24
C GLN A 388 9.37 -5.51 -6.94
N LEU A 389 10.07 -6.35 -7.70
CA LEU A 389 9.47 -7.52 -8.35
C LEU A 389 9.03 -8.58 -7.34
N ALA A 390 9.81 -8.82 -6.27
CA ALA A 390 9.38 -9.70 -5.18
C ALA A 390 8.14 -9.14 -4.48
N GLY A 391 8.04 -7.82 -4.32
CA GLY A 391 6.84 -7.12 -3.85
C GLY A 391 5.64 -7.38 -4.74
N LEU A 392 5.80 -7.17 -6.05
CA LEU A 392 4.73 -7.40 -7.03
C LEU A 392 4.21 -8.84 -7.01
N LEU A 393 5.11 -9.84 -7.04
CA LEU A 393 4.70 -11.25 -6.97
C LEU A 393 3.99 -11.58 -5.64
N GLY A 394 4.43 -10.95 -4.54
CA GLY A 394 3.76 -11.07 -3.25
C GLY A 394 2.34 -10.49 -3.26
N ASP A 395 2.15 -9.33 -3.88
CA ASP A 395 0.83 -8.70 -4.04
C ASP A 395 -0.08 -9.52 -4.96
N MET A 396 0.46 -10.10 -6.05
CA MET A 396 -0.27 -11.00 -6.92
C MET A 396 -0.77 -12.24 -6.17
N TYR A 397 0.08 -12.84 -5.31
CA TYR A 397 -0.31 -13.96 -4.46
C TYR A 397 -1.40 -13.56 -3.46
N ALA A 398 -1.20 -12.47 -2.72
CA ALA A 398 -2.12 -12.03 -1.68
C ALA A 398 -3.50 -11.64 -2.24
N SER A 399 -3.52 -10.91 -3.37
CA SER A 399 -4.74 -10.36 -3.98
C SER A 399 -5.35 -11.23 -5.08
N LYS A 400 -4.75 -12.39 -5.37
CA LYS A 400 -5.18 -13.30 -6.47
C LYS A 400 -5.23 -12.59 -7.82
N VAL A 401 -4.24 -11.75 -8.10
CA VAL A 401 -4.09 -11.05 -9.39
C VAL A 401 -3.24 -11.88 -10.32
N GLY A 402 -3.71 -12.10 -11.54
CA GLY A 402 -2.98 -12.82 -12.57
C GLY A 402 -1.91 -11.96 -13.26
N ARG A 403 -0.97 -12.64 -13.94
CA ARG A 403 0.07 -12.02 -14.75
C ARG A 403 -0.50 -11.11 -15.84
N GLU A 404 -1.67 -11.46 -16.38
CA GLU A 404 -2.33 -10.77 -17.48
C GLU A 404 -2.64 -9.31 -17.14
N GLN A 405 -2.96 -8.99 -15.90
CA GLN A 405 -3.22 -7.61 -15.47
C GLN A 405 -1.94 -6.75 -15.55
N ILE A 406 -0.78 -7.37 -15.34
CA ILE A 406 0.51 -6.66 -15.42
C ILE A 406 0.97 -6.54 -16.88
N ASP A 407 0.93 -7.64 -17.64
CA ASP A 407 1.37 -7.66 -19.04
C ASP A 407 0.46 -6.80 -19.94
N ASN A 408 -0.83 -6.72 -19.66
CA ASN A 408 -1.78 -5.90 -20.40
C ASN A 408 -1.87 -4.44 -19.91
N PHE A 409 -1.14 -4.06 -18.87
CA PHE A 409 -1.29 -2.74 -18.23
C PHE A 409 -1.24 -1.58 -19.25
N MET A 410 -0.25 -1.57 -20.13
CA MET A 410 -0.10 -0.51 -21.14
C MET A 410 -1.27 -0.47 -22.11
N LYS A 411 -1.74 -1.65 -22.56
CA LYS A 411 -2.89 -1.82 -23.43
C LYS A 411 -4.18 -1.34 -22.76
N ASP A 412 -4.36 -1.66 -21.50
CA ASP A 412 -5.54 -1.25 -20.73
C ASP A 412 -5.58 0.27 -20.54
N VAL A 413 -4.42 0.90 -20.28
CA VAL A 413 -4.31 2.36 -20.26
C VAL A 413 -4.67 2.96 -21.62
N ASP A 414 -4.13 2.42 -22.72
CA ASP A 414 -4.37 2.95 -24.07
C ASP A 414 -5.83 2.78 -24.51
N SER A 415 -6.50 1.74 -24.06
CA SER A 415 -7.91 1.44 -24.38
C SER A 415 -8.92 2.42 -23.77
N LEU A 416 -8.49 3.30 -22.86
CA LEU A 416 -9.39 4.22 -22.17
C LEU A 416 -9.75 5.41 -23.10
N THR A 417 -11.03 5.46 -23.51
CA THR A 417 -11.60 6.58 -24.29
C THR A 417 -12.33 7.55 -23.36
N PRO A 418 -12.65 8.78 -23.79
CA PRO A 418 -13.46 9.71 -22.99
C PRO A 418 -14.83 9.15 -22.60
N GLU A 419 -15.49 8.37 -23.47
CA GLU A 419 -16.78 7.75 -23.22
C GLU A 419 -16.68 6.66 -22.14
N ARG A 420 -15.63 5.80 -22.23
CA ARG A 420 -15.35 4.80 -21.20
C ARG A 420 -14.96 5.48 -19.87
N ALA A 421 -14.17 6.54 -19.92
CA ALA A 421 -13.81 7.32 -18.75
C ALA A 421 -15.04 7.84 -18.01
N LYS A 422 -16.02 8.42 -18.75
CA LYS A 422 -17.29 8.88 -18.19
C LYS A 422 -18.07 7.73 -17.54
N ALA A 423 -18.19 6.59 -18.20
CA ALA A 423 -18.89 5.43 -17.65
C ALA A 423 -18.23 4.91 -16.36
N LEU A 424 -16.89 4.90 -16.30
CA LEU A 424 -16.14 4.47 -15.12
C LEU A 424 -16.25 5.49 -13.97
N VAL A 425 -16.28 6.78 -14.27
CA VAL A 425 -16.55 7.82 -13.28
C VAL A 425 -17.92 7.62 -12.65
N ASP A 426 -18.96 7.44 -13.48
CA ASP A 426 -20.34 7.22 -13.00
C ASP A 426 -20.47 5.91 -12.19
N LYS A 427 -19.66 4.88 -12.48
CA LYS A 427 -19.72 3.57 -11.82
C LYS A 427 -18.96 3.54 -10.50
N HIS A 428 -17.78 4.13 -10.43
CA HIS A 428 -16.81 3.87 -9.35
C HIS A 428 -16.50 5.06 -8.45
N PHE A 429 -16.69 6.31 -8.92
CA PHE A 429 -16.45 7.46 -8.08
C PHE A 429 -17.73 7.79 -7.28
N PRO A 430 -17.69 7.77 -5.94
CA PRO A 430 -18.87 8.06 -5.13
C PRO A 430 -19.34 9.50 -5.34
N ARG A 431 -20.51 9.67 -5.96
CA ARG A 431 -21.10 10.99 -6.22
C ARG A 431 -22.03 11.45 -5.13
N LYS A 432 -22.73 10.51 -4.48
CA LYS A 432 -23.71 10.75 -3.41
C LYS A 432 -23.25 10.07 -2.14
N ASN A 433 -23.84 10.46 -1.01
CA ASN A 433 -23.60 9.81 0.27
C ASN A 433 -22.11 9.76 0.65
N LEU A 434 -21.38 10.84 0.35
CA LEU A 434 -19.97 10.94 0.69
C LEU A 434 -19.76 10.80 2.19
N GLN A 435 -18.74 10.04 2.54
CA GLN A 435 -18.32 9.81 3.91
C GLN A 435 -17.17 10.76 4.20
N THR A 436 -17.30 11.57 5.23
CA THR A 436 -16.31 12.60 5.56
C THR A 436 -15.80 12.42 6.97
N VAL A 437 -14.49 12.40 7.15
CA VAL A 437 -13.85 12.48 8.47
C VAL A 437 -13.09 13.80 8.56
N LEU A 438 -13.38 14.56 9.60
CA LEU A 438 -12.68 15.79 9.95
C LEU A 438 -11.98 15.60 11.28
N VAL A 439 -10.68 15.88 11.35
CA VAL A 439 -9.93 15.91 12.61
C VAL A 439 -9.45 17.34 12.84
N GLY A 440 -9.93 17.98 13.89
CA GLY A 440 -9.61 19.37 14.19
C GLY A 440 -10.28 19.84 15.49
N LYS A 441 -10.26 21.14 15.76
CA LYS A 441 -10.94 21.75 16.92
C LYS A 441 -12.45 21.80 16.66
N ALA A 442 -13.20 20.84 17.23
CA ALA A 442 -14.63 20.65 16.94
C ALA A 442 -15.47 21.93 17.18
N GLU A 443 -15.17 22.69 18.23
CA GLU A 443 -15.86 23.96 18.53
C GLU A 443 -15.83 24.92 17.33
N ALA A 444 -14.73 24.96 16.58
CA ALA A 444 -14.54 25.89 15.47
C ALA A 444 -15.15 25.40 14.15
N ILE A 445 -15.31 24.07 13.96
CA ILE A 445 -15.67 23.50 12.65
C ILE A 445 -16.97 22.68 12.65
N ARG A 446 -17.67 22.59 13.79
CA ARG A 446 -18.91 21.81 13.93
C ARG A 446 -20.01 22.26 12.96
N GLU A 447 -20.24 23.56 12.85
CA GLU A 447 -21.28 24.08 11.95
C GLU A 447 -20.92 23.86 10.48
N ILE A 448 -19.63 23.96 10.14
CA ILE A 448 -19.12 23.59 8.80
C ILE A 448 -19.37 22.09 8.52
N ALA A 449 -19.09 21.22 9.49
CA ALA A 449 -19.28 19.79 9.35
C ALA A 449 -20.73 19.40 9.01
N LYS A 450 -21.71 20.07 9.61
CA LYS A 450 -23.16 19.81 9.38
C LYS A 450 -23.58 20.01 7.92
N THR A 451 -22.85 20.81 7.13
CA THR A 451 -23.19 21.05 5.72
C THR A 451 -22.92 19.87 4.83
N TYR A 452 -22.12 18.89 5.31
CA TYR A 452 -21.67 17.74 4.53
C TYR A 452 -22.35 16.41 4.90
N GLY A 453 -23.18 16.37 5.95
CA GLY A 453 -23.92 15.19 6.34
C GLY A 453 -24.27 15.14 7.82
N GLU A 454 -24.80 13.99 8.25
CA GLU A 454 -25.09 13.72 9.65
C GLU A 454 -23.81 13.62 10.46
N VAL A 455 -23.67 14.46 11.49
CA VAL A 455 -22.43 14.58 12.29
C VAL A 455 -22.47 13.65 13.49
N THR A 456 -21.41 12.83 13.62
CA THR A 456 -21.07 12.11 14.85
C THR A 456 -19.76 12.68 15.38
N GLU A 457 -19.77 13.19 16.61
CA GLU A 457 -18.57 13.75 17.25
C GLU A 457 -17.83 12.69 18.06
N LEU A 458 -16.50 12.60 17.83
CA LEU A 458 -15.58 11.72 18.53
C LEU A 458 -14.48 12.54 19.20
N GLN A 459 -13.77 11.92 20.16
CA GLN A 459 -12.59 12.53 20.80
C GLN A 459 -11.33 11.80 20.33
N ILE A 460 -10.31 12.53 19.89
CA ILE A 460 -9.04 11.93 19.47
C ILE A 460 -8.33 11.22 20.63
N SER A 461 -8.55 11.68 21.86
CA SER A 461 -8.02 11.08 23.09
C SER A 461 -8.66 9.74 23.44
N ALA A 462 -9.87 9.44 22.93
CA ALA A 462 -10.53 8.16 23.19
C ALA A 462 -9.72 7.01 22.63
N ASP A 463 -9.69 5.88 23.32
CA ASP A 463 -9.06 4.67 22.78
C ASP A 463 -9.93 4.11 21.66
N GLY A 464 -9.28 3.67 20.57
CA GLY A 464 -9.96 3.21 19.36
C GLY A 464 -10.35 4.33 18.39
N PHE A 465 -11.17 3.96 17.39
CA PHE A 465 -11.48 4.79 16.23
C PHE A 465 -12.98 4.77 15.86
N GLN A 466 -13.84 4.21 16.70
CA GLN A 466 -15.29 4.13 16.50
C GLN A 466 -16.04 4.95 17.55
N PRO A 467 -17.27 5.39 17.28
CA PRO A 467 -18.16 5.93 18.32
C PRO A 467 -18.37 4.89 19.42
N ARG A 468 -18.45 5.36 20.67
CA ARG A 468 -18.78 4.53 21.84
C ARG A 468 -20.28 4.54 22.09
#